data_ad92bc979e4d3782487456dbf6626385
#
_entry.id   ad92bc979e4d3782487456dbf6626385
#
_cell.length_a   1.000
_cell.length_b   1.000
_cell.length_c   1.000
_cell.angle_alpha   90.00
_cell.angle_beta   90.00
_cell.angle_gamma   90.00
#
_symmetry.space_group_name_H-M   'P 1'
#
loop_
_entity.id
_entity.type
_entity.pdbx_description
1 polymer ?
#
loop_
_entity_poly.entity_id
_entity_poly.type
_entity_poly.pdbx_seq_one_letter_code
_entity_poly.pdbx_strand_id
1 'polypeptide(L)'
;MKMKKILTAFFLAVMLLFSLSASAASLGPKIRVGLVVDQYSAELSSAGKITVIDGRGKKVTLSPGRHFISVKGGRFYADKKKLSGGNLSFVAQNASQPVLVNRKKYRGALTAVMTREKKRLTIVNALPVEEYLYGVVAKEVIPLWPDEAIKAQAVAARSFALYHLDHPQYEGFDIKATDQGQVYGGIEAEHPNTTKLVKATRGVTAVYDGEPIQAFFHSTSGGYTEAAVNVWGKDIPYLQAVKDDDKDSPNYSWTKSFTEAQVERTLKQGGYDIGKLQGIRLLPLGKAPMKWSSDRGTSGRVKRMTFKGSRRDVTLTGSQVRSLLGLNSTLFEVTIGTDEPDSIDVSIKNAYGYEVGRKKIPIDKKTRQGMGTKVGDLRLFAGVKDEKVFFVGGGWGHGVGLSQWGARGMALEKSARRKKDYYKTILRHYYRGIYLEERY
;
A
#
# COMPACT_ATOMS: atom_id res chain seq x y z
N MET A 1 56.63 -35.42 28.47
CA MET A 1 56.40 -34.91 27.06
C MET A 1 55.10 -35.38 26.42
N LYS A 2 54.51 -36.52 26.75
CA LYS A 2 53.25 -37.02 26.18
C LYS A 2 52.00 -36.28 26.68
N MET A 3 51.96 -35.82 27.93
CA MET A 3 50.80 -35.13 28.52
C MET A 3 50.57 -33.73 27.99
N LYS A 4 51.63 -32.97 27.64
CA LYS A 4 51.48 -31.63 27.01
C LYS A 4 50.93 -31.68 25.58
N LYS A 5 51.19 -32.73 24.81
CA LYS A 5 50.67 -32.91 23.45
C LYS A 5 49.15 -33.26 23.45
N ILE A 6 48.66 -33.96 24.49
CA ILE A 6 47.23 -34.30 24.61
C ILE A 6 46.41 -33.08 25.01
N LEU A 7 46.92 -32.22 25.91
CA LEU A 7 46.22 -30.96 26.27
C LEU A 7 46.14 -29.99 25.10
N THR A 8 47.19 -29.87 24.27
CA THR A 8 47.17 -28.97 23.09
C THR A 8 46.23 -29.46 22.00
N ALA A 9 46.12 -30.78 21.79
CA ALA A 9 45.18 -31.37 20.84
C ALA A 9 43.72 -31.20 21.30
N PHE A 10 43.44 -31.29 22.61
CA PHE A 10 42.11 -31.08 23.18
C PHE A 10 41.69 -29.62 23.09
N PHE A 11 42.60 -28.65 23.32
CA PHE A 11 42.34 -27.22 23.19
C PHE A 11 42.11 -26.80 21.71
N LEU A 12 42.83 -27.38 20.75
CA LEU A 12 42.59 -27.15 19.32
C LEU A 12 41.28 -27.76 18.85
N ALA A 13 40.89 -28.94 19.35
CA ALA A 13 39.58 -29.55 19.02
C ALA A 13 38.41 -28.80 19.60
N VAL A 14 38.53 -28.22 20.81
CA VAL A 14 37.51 -27.38 21.43
C VAL A 14 37.39 -26.01 20.70
N MET A 15 38.51 -25.41 20.24
CA MET A 15 38.48 -24.20 19.41
C MET A 15 37.87 -24.43 18.01
N LEU A 16 38.07 -25.64 17.43
CA LEU A 16 37.44 -26.01 16.14
C LEU A 16 35.93 -26.29 16.27
N LEU A 17 35.44 -26.66 17.44
CA LEU A 17 33.99 -26.83 17.70
C LEU A 17 33.24 -25.51 17.95
N PHE A 18 33.98 -24.43 18.28
CA PHE A 18 33.40 -23.09 18.43
C PHE A 18 33.39 -22.24 17.15
N SER A 19 33.98 -22.70 16.06
CA SER A 19 34.12 -21.90 14.83
C SER A 19 33.20 -22.29 13.68
N LEU A 20 32.15 -23.09 13.92
CA LEU A 20 31.16 -23.46 12.89
C LEU A 20 29.71 -23.28 13.36
N SER A 21 29.44 -22.23 14.13
CA SER A 21 28.15 -21.60 14.12
C SER A 21 28.19 -20.52 13.05
N ALA A 22 28.20 -20.90 11.78
CA ALA A 22 27.62 -20.02 10.76
C ALA A 22 26.18 -19.83 11.16
N SER A 23 25.89 -18.76 11.90
CA SER A 23 24.54 -18.34 12.23
C SER A 23 23.80 -18.27 10.90
N ALA A 24 22.95 -19.26 10.64
CA ALA A 24 22.05 -19.18 9.50
C ALA A 24 21.31 -17.87 9.68
N ALA A 25 21.62 -16.89 8.81
CA ALA A 25 21.11 -15.54 8.94
C ALA A 25 19.59 -15.61 9.10
N SER A 26 19.06 -15.09 10.22
CA SER A 26 17.65 -15.16 10.56
C SER A 26 16.81 -14.56 9.43
N LEU A 27 15.73 -15.25 9.05
CA LEU A 27 14.75 -14.75 8.09
C LEU A 27 13.68 -13.86 8.78
N GLY A 28 13.93 -13.50 10.03
CA GLY A 28 13.04 -12.67 10.86
C GLY A 28 11.90 -13.44 11.50
N PRO A 29 11.08 -12.74 12.28
CA PRO A 29 9.90 -13.33 12.92
C PRO A 29 8.90 -13.83 11.88
N LYS A 30 7.99 -14.72 12.28
CA LYS A 30 6.90 -15.18 11.41
C LYS A 30 5.78 -14.16 11.39
N ILE A 31 5.34 -13.79 10.19
CA ILE A 31 4.15 -12.98 9.95
C ILE A 31 3.01 -13.88 9.46
N ARG A 32 1.79 -13.56 9.87
CA ARG A 32 0.56 -14.23 9.45
C ARG A 32 -0.21 -13.31 8.52
N VAL A 33 -0.34 -13.70 7.26
CA VAL A 33 -0.94 -12.90 6.19
C VAL A 33 -2.33 -13.46 5.86
N GLY A 34 -3.37 -12.65 6.01
CA GLY A 34 -4.73 -12.99 5.57
C GLY A 34 -4.84 -12.90 4.05
N LEU A 35 -4.89 -14.06 3.37
CA LEU A 35 -4.97 -14.16 1.90
C LEU A 35 -6.40 -14.03 1.38
N VAL A 36 -7.33 -14.72 2.02
CA VAL A 36 -8.77 -14.71 1.73
C VAL A 36 -9.45 -14.41 3.05
N VAL A 37 -9.94 -13.18 3.21
CA VAL A 37 -10.37 -12.67 4.51
C VAL A 37 -11.90 -12.60 4.57
N ASP A 38 -12.48 -13.15 5.64
CA ASP A 38 -13.89 -13.02 5.99
C ASP A 38 -14.84 -13.49 4.87
N GLN A 39 -14.58 -14.69 4.32
CA GLN A 39 -15.38 -15.30 3.24
C GLN A 39 -16.15 -16.53 3.72
N TYR A 40 -17.23 -16.86 3.01
CA TYR A 40 -18.00 -18.09 3.26
C TYR A 40 -17.24 -19.34 2.80
N SER A 41 -16.40 -19.21 1.79
CA SER A 41 -15.58 -20.29 1.25
C SER A 41 -14.30 -19.77 0.62
N ALA A 42 -13.29 -20.65 0.49
CA ALA A 42 -12.04 -20.39 -0.20
C ALA A 42 -11.66 -21.60 -1.06
N GLU A 43 -11.11 -21.35 -2.26
CA GLU A 43 -10.60 -22.40 -3.14
C GLU A 43 -9.17 -22.77 -2.73
N LEU A 44 -8.95 -24.08 -2.53
CA LEU A 44 -7.63 -24.69 -2.47
C LEU A 44 -7.46 -25.66 -3.63
N SER A 45 -6.27 -25.81 -4.15
CA SER A 45 -5.98 -26.80 -5.17
C SER A 45 -4.55 -27.33 -5.07
N SER A 46 -4.32 -28.53 -5.60
CA SER A 46 -2.98 -29.12 -5.75
C SER A 46 -3.00 -30.16 -6.86
N ALA A 47 -1.89 -30.31 -7.56
CA ALA A 47 -1.67 -31.45 -8.44
C ALA A 47 -1.45 -32.76 -7.67
N GLY A 48 -1.11 -32.67 -6.38
CA GLY A 48 -0.95 -33.79 -5.47
C GLY A 48 -2.06 -33.87 -4.42
N LYS A 49 -1.94 -34.86 -3.52
CA LYS A 49 -2.83 -35.00 -2.37
C LYS A 49 -2.55 -33.91 -1.35
N ILE A 50 -3.62 -33.39 -0.71
CA ILE A 50 -3.55 -32.42 0.38
C ILE A 50 -3.96 -33.13 1.68
N THR A 51 -3.10 -33.07 2.70
CA THR A 51 -3.47 -33.46 4.06
C THR A 51 -4.04 -32.24 4.79
N VAL A 52 -5.29 -32.31 5.20
CA VAL A 52 -5.94 -31.34 6.08
C VAL A 52 -5.83 -31.84 7.50
N ILE A 53 -5.26 -31.04 8.39
CA ILE A 53 -5.09 -31.35 9.82
C ILE A 53 -5.96 -30.35 10.59
N ASP A 54 -6.87 -30.86 11.42
CA ASP A 54 -7.71 -29.99 12.26
C ASP A 54 -7.04 -29.66 13.61
N GLY A 55 -7.65 -28.75 14.37
CA GLY A 55 -7.14 -28.29 15.66
C GLY A 55 -7.04 -29.39 16.73
N ARG A 56 -7.55 -30.60 16.48
CA ARG A 56 -7.42 -31.79 17.33
C ARG A 56 -6.41 -32.79 16.78
N GLY A 57 -5.69 -32.44 15.71
CA GLY A 57 -4.71 -33.31 15.08
C GLY A 57 -5.31 -34.40 14.16
N LYS A 58 -6.64 -34.43 13.96
CA LYS A 58 -7.26 -35.37 13.04
C LYS A 58 -6.90 -35.02 11.61
N LYS A 59 -6.45 -36.02 10.85
CA LYS A 59 -6.02 -35.88 9.45
C LYS A 59 -7.11 -36.34 8.48
N VAL A 60 -7.32 -35.57 7.42
CA VAL A 60 -8.18 -35.91 6.29
C VAL A 60 -7.38 -35.65 5.03
N THR A 61 -7.32 -36.65 4.14
CA THR A 61 -6.67 -36.50 2.84
C THR A 61 -7.68 -36.11 1.77
N LEU A 62 -7.38 -35.07 1.02
CA LEU A 62 -8.08 -34.66 -0.19
C LEU A 62 -7.31 -35.19 -1.40
N SER A 63 -8.05 -35.62 -2.46
CA SER A 63 -7.47 -36.05 -3.73
C SER A 63 -6.76 -34.89 -4.45
N PRO A 64 -5.96 -35.18 -5.49
CA PRO A 64 -5.52 -34.14 -6.40
C PRO A 64 -6.71 -33.39 -7.02
N GLY A 65 -6.58 -32.08 -7.23
CA GLY A 65 -7.63 -31.28 -7.84
C GLY A 65 -7.99 -30.02 -7.05
N ARG A 66 -9.20 -29.52 -7.29
CA ARG A 66 -9.76 -28.32 -6.66
C ARG A 66 -10.71 -28.69 -5.54
N HIS A 67 -10.62 -28.00 -4.43
CA HIS A 67 -11.45 -28.19 -3.24
C HIS A 67 -11.90 -26.84 -2.68
N PHE A 68 -13.12 -26.79 -2.15
CA PHE A 68 -13.65 -25.61 -1.49
C PHE A 68 -13.71 -25.86 0.03
N ILE A 69 -12.95 -25.05 0.77
CA ILE A 69 -13.05 -25.01 2.22
C ILE A 69 -14.14 -24.00 2.56
N SER A 70 -15.13 -24.39 3.35
CA SER A 70 -16.26 -23.54 3.72
C SER A 70 -16.64 -23.69 5.20
N VAL A 71 -17.40 -22.72 5.72
CA VAL A 71 -17.95 -22.75 7.08
C VAL A 71 -19.47 -22.83 7.00
N LYS A 72 -20.05 -23.82 7.69
CA LYS A 72 -21.50 -23.99 7.86
C LYS A 72 -21.80 -24.38 9.30
N GLY A 73 -22.71 -23.65 9.98
CA GLY A 73 -23.09 -23.94 11.37
C GLY A 73 -21.91 -24.03 12.34
N GLY A 74 -20.91 -23.13 12.21
CA GLY A 74 -19.72 -23.07 13.06
C GLY A 74 -18.75 -24.24 12.89
N ARG A 75 -18.77 -24.91 11.73
CA ARG A 75 -17.90 -26.04 11.39
C ARG A 75 -17.30 -25.88 10.01
N PHE A 76 -16.06 -26.36 9.84
CA PHE A 76 -15.43 -26.43 8.53
C PHE A 76 -15.92 -27.63 7.72
N TYR A 77 -15.95 -27.42 6.42
CA TYR A 77 -16.18 -28.44 5.41
C TYR A 77 -15.11 -28.34 4.32
N ALA A 78 -14.65 -29.50 3.82
CA ALA A 78 -13.92 -29.60 2.56
C ALA A 78 -14.89 -30.21 1.56
N ASP A 79 -15.33 -29.42 0.57
CA ASP A 79 -16.44 -29.75 -0.33
C ASP A 79 -17.71 -30.12 0.50
N LYS A 80 -18.13 -31.39 0.41
CA LYS A 80 -19.28 -31.93 1.18
C LYS A 80 -18.87 -32.60 2.50
N LYS A 81 -17.55 -32.83 2.71
CA LYS A 81 -17.03 -33.57 3.86
C LYS A 81 -16.89 -32.68 5.07
N LYS A 82 -17.59 -32.99 6.15
CA LYS A 82 -17.50 -32.29 7.43
C LYS A 82 -16.14 -32.55 8.08
N LEU A 83 -15.48 -31.50 8.51
CA LEU A 83 -14.22 -31.54 9.27
C LEU A 83 -14.51 -31.31 10.76
N SER A 84 -13.58 -31.74 11.62
CA SER A 84 -13.68 -31.47 13.07
C SER A 84 -13.43 -29.99 13.34
N GLY A 85 -13.71 -29.52 14.57
CA GLY A 85 -13.56 -28.11 14.95
C GLY A 85 -12.12 -27.66 15.14
N GLY A 86 -11.95 -26.33 15.33
CA GLY A 86 -10.66 -25.66 15.47
C GLY A 86 -10.12 -25.15 14.13
N ASN A 87 -8.91 -24.60 14.15
CA ASN A 87 -8.24 -24.15 12.94
C ASN A 87 -7.80 -25.33 12.09
N LEU A 88 -7.72 -25.14 10.77
CA LEU A 88 -7.21 -26.16 9.85
C LEU A 88 -5.81 -25.79 9.38
N SER A 89 -4.96 -26.80 9.18
CA SER A 89 -3.68 -26.68 8.49
C SER A 89 -3.70 -27.52 7.21
N PHE A 90 -3.08 -27.00 6.16
CA PHE A 90 -3.04 -27.63 4.84
C PHE A 90 -1.60 -27.99 4.47
N VAL A 91 -1.33 -29.26 4.27
CA VAL A 91 0.00 -29.79 3.96
C VAL A 91 -0.04 -30.56 2.65
N ALA A 92 0.78 -30.17 1.69
CA ALA A 92 1.01 -30.95 0.49
C ALA A 92 1.75 -32.25 0.84
N GLN A 93 1.29 -33.41 0.36
CA GLN A 93 2.00 -34.67 0.55
C GLN A 93 3.30 -34.75 -0.28
N ASN A 94 3.37 -33.99 -1.36
CA ASN A 94 4.55 -33.85 -2.21
C ASN A 94 4.93 -32.38 -2.33
N ALA A 95 6.16 -32.01 -1.93
CA ALA A 95 6.65 -30.63 -1.96
C ALA A 95 6.70 -30.05 -3.39
N SER A 96 6.89 -30.88 -4.41
CA SER A 96 6.85 -30.43 -5.82
C SER A 96 5.44 -30.11 -6.32
N GLN A 97 4.41 -30.48 -5.55
CA GLN A 97 2.99 -30.28 -5.85
C GLN A 97 2.33 -29.47 -4.71
N PRO A 98 2.68 -28.19 -4.52
CA PRO A 98 2.26 -27.40 -3.36
C PRO A 98 0.74 -27.19 -3.34
N VAL A 99 0.24 -26.83 -2.16
CA VAL A 99 -1.12 -26.33 -2.00
C VAL A 99 -1.20 -24.91 -2.55
N LEU A 100 -2.16 -24.65 -3.41
CA LEU A 100 -2.47 -23.35 -3.99
C LEU A 100 -3.70 -22.77 -3.30
N VAL A 101 -3.72 -21.45 -3.09
CA VAL A 101 -4.90 -20.69 -2.66
C VAL A 101 -5.33 -19.79 -3.81
N ASN A 102 -6.55 -19.93 -4.29
CA ASN A 102 -7.03 -19.22 -5.48
C ASN A 102 -6.02 -19.30 -6.64
N ARG A 103 -5.48 -20.51 -6.89
CA ARG A 103 -4.50 -20.83 -7.94
C ARG A 103 -3.12 -20.17 -7.79
N LYS A 104 -2.80 -19.56 -6.65
CA LYS A 104 -1.49 -18.94 -6.37
C LYS A 104 -0.69 -19.76 -5.39
N LYS A 105 0.63 -19.79 -5.56
CA LYS A 105 1.60 -20.46 -4.68
C LYS A 105 2.09 -19.50 -3.61
N TYR A 106 2.32 -20.07 -2.42
CA TYR A 106 2.84 -19.31 -1.29
C TYR A 106 3.93 -20.09 -0.58
N ARG A 107 4.92 -19.37 -0.04
CA ARG A 107 5.91 -19.93 0.89
C ARG A 107 5.28 -20.21 2.24
N GLY A 108 5.97 -20.98 3.09
CA GLY A 108 5.55 -21.19 4.46
C GLY A 108 4.29 -22.07 4.61
N ALA A 109 3.56 -21.87 5.69
CA ALA A 109 2.41 -22.68 6.06
C ALA A 109 1.09 -22.01 5.69
N LEU A 110 0.09 -22.83 5.34
CA LEU A 110 -1.27 -22.39 5.04
C LEU A 110 -2.23 -22.94 6.10
N THR A 111 -3.07 -22.06 6.64
CA THR A 111 -4.09 -22.43 7.63
C THR A 111 -5.44 -21.79 7.28
N ALA A 112 -6.53 -22.32 7.86
CA ALA A 112 -7.82 -21.65 7.85
C ALA A 112 -8.25 -21.40 9.30
N VAL A 113 -8.68 -20.16 9.56
CA VAL A 113 -9.26 -19.74 10.85
C VAL A 113 -10.72 -19.34 10.64
N MET A 114 -11.57 -19.55 11.63
CA MET A 114 -12.94 -19.04 11.62
C MET A 114 -12.99 -17.64 12.23
N THR A 115 -13.92 -16.80 11.72
CA THR A 115 -14.27 -15.56 12.42
C THR A 115 -14.87 -15.85 13.80
N ARG A 116 -14.84 -14.86 14.70
CA ARG A 116 -15.44 -14.96 16.06
C ARG A 116 -16.88 -15.47 16.03
N GLU A 117 -17.66 -14.99 15.07
CA GLU A 117 -19.06 -15.40 14.90
C GLU A 117 -19.21 -16.81 14.32
N LYS A 118 -18.09 -17.48 13.96
CA LYS A 118 -18.06 -18.83 13.35
C LYS A 118 -18.92 -18.98 12.09
N LYS A 119 -19.10 -17.88 11.34
CA LYS A 119 -19.89 -17.84 10.11
C LYS A 119 -19.07 -17.81 8.85
N ARG A 120 -17.83 -17.33 8.94
CA ARG A 120 -16.91 -17.12 7.82
C ARG A 120 -15.51 -17.62 8.15
N LEU A 121 -14.65 -17.67 7.16
CA LEU A 121 -13.28 -18.11 7.29
C LEU A 121 -12.29 -17.09 6.73
N THR A 122 -11.07 -17.18 7.22
CA THR A 122 -9.90 -16.53 6.65
C THR A 122 -8.85 -17.59 6.35
N ILE A 123 -8.29 -17.60 5.13
CA ILE A 123 -7.09 -18.37 4.81
C ILE A 123 -5.88 -17.52 5.17
N VAL A 124 -5.01 -18.07 5.99
CA VAL A 124 -3.82 -17.41 6.53
C VAL A 124 -2.58 -18.10 6.01
N ASN A 125 -1.62 -17.32 5.56
CA ASN A 125 -0.28 -17.76 5.20
C ASN A 125 0.71 -17.31 6.28
N ALA A 126 1.40 -18.24 6.92
CA ALA A 126 2.40 -17.97 7.95
C ALA A 126 3.80 -18.28 7.42
N LEU A 127 4.68 -17.26 7.40
CA LEU A 127 6.03 -17.37 6.87
C LEU A 127 6.97 -16.33 7.52
N PRO A 128 8.31 -16.48 7.40
CA PRO A 128 9.25 -15.46 7.84
C PRO A 128 9.03 -14.12 7.11
N VAL A 129 9.23 -12.99 7.81
CA VAL A 129 9.07 -11.63 7.26
C VAL A 129 9.90 -11.43 5.99
N GLU A 130 11.14 -11.91 5.94
CA GLU A 130 11.97 -11.75 4.74
C GLU A 130 11.39 -12.47 3.51
N GLU A 131 10.85 -13.67 3.68
CA GLU A 131 10.19 -14.40 2.59
C GLU A 131 8.88 -13.74 2.16
N TYR A 132 8.14 -13.15 3.09
CA TYR A 132 6.96 -12.34 2.80
C TYR A 132 7.32 -11.15 1.91
N LEU A 133 8.41 -10.44 2.24
CA LEU A 133 8.85 -9.26 1.49
C LEU A 133 9.26 -9.57 0.05
N TYR A 134 9.68 -10.80 -0.28
CA TYR A 134 9.96 -11.16 -1.68
C TYR A 134 8.73 -11.01 -2.58
N GLY A 135 7.56 -11.41 -2.07
CA GLY A 135 6.29 -11.30 -2.79
C GLY A 135 5.57 -9.95 -2.64
N VAL A 136 6.04 -9.07 -1.74
CA VAL A 136 5.52 -7.71 -1.53
C VAL A 136 6.29 -6.70 -2.37
N VAL A 137 7.61 -6.61 -2.19
CA VAL A 137 8.40 -5.52 -2.79
C VAL A 137 8.31 -5.52 -4.32
N ALA A 138 8.27 -6.68 -4.95
CA ALA A 138 8.12 -6.81 -6.40
C ALA A 138 6.71 -6.41 -6.91
N LYS A 139 5.71 -6.29 -6.02
CA LYS A 139 4.37 -5.80 -6.36
C LYS A 139 4.23 -4.30 -6.12
N GLU A 140 5.05 -3.75 -5.24
CA GLU A 140 4.98 -2.33 -4.85
C GLU A 140 5.81 -1.44 -5.75
N VAL A 141 6.95 -1.92 -6.30
CA VAL A 141 7.83 -1.13 -7.16
C VAL A 141 8.17 -1.88 -8.45
N ILE A 142 8.58 -1.13 -9.47
CA ILE A 142 9.06 -1.72 -10.73
C ILE A 142 10.44 -2.35 -10.45
N PRO A 143 10.64 -3.66 -10.72
CA PRO A 143 11.86 -4.37 -10.36
C PRO A 143 13.16 -3.85 -10.98
N LEU A 144 13.05 -3.04 -12.05
CA LEU A 144 14.19 -2.42 -12.75
C LEU A 144 14.48 -0.97 -12.29
N TRP A 145 13.83 -0.51 -11.23
CA TRP A 145 14.15 0.79 -10.64
C TRP A 145 15.52 0.81 -9.98
N PRO A 146 16.09 2.00 -9.71
CA PRO A 146 17.37 2.12 -9.00
C PRO A 146 17.39 1.33 -7.69
N ASP A 147 18.46 0.61 -7.44
CA ASP A 147 18.64 -0.27 -6.28
C ASP A 147 18.32 0.43 -4.95
N GLU A 148 18.74 1.70 -4.80
CA GLU A 148 18.53 2.44 -3.56
C GLU A 148 17.04 2.78 -3.30
N ALA A 149 16.24 2.98 -4.35
CA ALA A 149 14.79 3.13 -4.23
C ALA A 149 14.13 1.81 -3.78
N ILE A 150 14.53 0.69 -4.38
CA ILE A 150 14.01 -0.64 -4.03
C ILE A 150 14.43 -1.03 -2.61
N LYS A 151 15.66 -0.74 -2.18
CA LYS A 151 16.11 -0.93 -0.80
C LYS A 151 15.30 -0.10 0.19
N ALA A 152 15.02 1.18 -0.13
CA ALA A 152 14.17 2.03 0.71
C ALA A 152 12.76 1.45 0.85
N GLN A 153 12.16 0.99 -0.25
CA GLN A 153 10.87 0.32 -0.22
C GLN A 153 10.89 -0.97 0.60
N ALA A 154 11.96 -1.78 0.49
CA ALA A 154 12.10 -3.01 1.24
C ALA A 154 12.16 -2.76 2.76
N VAL A 155 12.93 -1.74 3.19
CA VAL A 155 13.00 -1.33 4.61
C VAL A 155 11.67 -0.76 5.08
N ALA A 156 10.99 0.08 4.30
CA ALA A 156 9.68 0.61 4.64
C ALA A 156 8.65 -0.53 4.79
N ALA A 157 8.60 -1.46 3.83
CA ALA A 157 7.68 -2.60 3.88
C ALA A 157 7.97 -3.53 5.08
N ARG A 158 9.25 -3.75 5.42
CA ARG A 158 9.66 -4.51 6.60
C ARG A 158 9.21 -3.83 7.88
N SER A 159 9.47 -2.54 8.03
CA SER A 159 9.10 -1.77 9.21
C SER A 159 7.58 -1.80 9.42
N PHE A 160 6.81 -1.62 8.35
CA PHE A 160 5.35 -1.73 8.38
C PHE A 160 4.88 -3.12 8.80
N ALA A 161 5.50 -4.19 8.28
CA ALA A 161 5.16 -5.57 8.65
C ALA A 161 5.48 -5.85 10.14
N LEU A 162 6.64 -5.43 10.63
CA LEU A 162 7.03 -5.58 12.04
C LEU A 162 6.13 -4.78 12.96
N TYR A 163 5.78 -3.53 12.59
CA TYR A 163 4.80 -2.75 13.35
C TYR A 163 3.48 -3.51 13.56
N HIS A 164 2.97 -4.17 12.51
CA HIS A 164 1.71 -4.93 12.60
C HIS A 164 1.84 -6.25 13.39
N LEU A 165 3.04 -6.80 13.52
CA LEU A 165 3.28 -7.91 14.46
C LEU A 165 3.15 -7.46 15.91
N ASP A 166 3.70 -6.28 16.24
CA ASP A 166 3.67 -5.73 17.60
C ASP A 166 2.30 -5.10 17.94
N HIS A 167 1.54 -4.69 16.90
CA HIS A 167 0.22 -4.05 17.02
C HIS A 167 -0.86 -4.82 16.22
N PRO A 168 -1.24 -6.03 16.65
CA PRO A 168 -2.19 -6.86 15.89
C PRO A 168 -3.58 -6.23 15.84
N GLN A 169 -4.11 -6.06 14.63
CA GLN A 169 -5.43 -5.46 14.39
C GLN A 169 -6.50 -6.50 14.07
N TYR A 170 -6.08 -7.73 13.76
CA TYR A 170 -6.97 -8.80 13.32
C TYR A 170 -6.83 -10.03 14.20
N GLU A 171 -7.94 -10.74 14.39
CA GLU A 171 -7.91 -12.02 15.09
C GLU A 171 -7.39 -13.14 14.17
N GLY A 172 -6.31 -13.78 14.58
CA GLY A 172 -5.74 -14.94 13.86
C GLY A 172 -4.77 -14.62 12.74
N PHE A 173 -4.57 -13.35 12.36
CA PHE A 173 -3.55 -12.92 11.40
C PHE A 173 -3.11 -11.47 11.68
N ASP A 174 -1.99 -11.05 11.09
CA ASP A 174 -1.34 -9.78 11.44
C ASP A 174 -1.60 -8.70 10.38
N ILE A 175 -1.68 -9.07 9.10
CA ILE A 175 -1.80 -8.16 7.98
C ILE A 175 -2.65 -8.76 6.85
N LYS A 176 -3.36 -7.92 6.08
CA LYS A 176 -4.08 -8.33 4.87
C LYS A 176 -3.16 -8.31 3.65
N ALA A 177 -3.36 -9.25 2.72
CA ALA A 177 -2.65 -9.35 1.44
C ALA A 177 -3.17 -8.37 0.37
N THR A 178 -3.77 -7.25 0.77
CA THR A 178 -4.40 -6.24 -0.10
C THR A 178 -3.85 -4.85 0.18
N ASP A 179 -4.35 -3.83 -0.53
CA ASP A 179 -4.05 -2.41 -0.30
C ASP A 179 -4.45 -1.88 1.09
N GLN A 180 -5.29 -2.62 1.83
CA GLN A 180 -5.57 -2.36 3.26
C GLN A 180 -4.45 -2.81 4.20
N GLY A 181 -3.44 -3.50 3.69
CA GLY A 181 -2.21 -3.88 4.34
C GLY A 181 -1.05 -3.64 3.40
N GLN A 182 -0.51 -4.70 2.81
CA GLN A 182 0.48 -4.63 1.72
C GLN A 182 0.09 -5.64 0.64
N VAL A 183 0.20 -5.24 -0.64
CA VAL A 183 -0.13 -6.13 -1.75
C VAL A 183 0.87 -7.30 -1.78
N TYR A 184 0.40 -8.49 -1.40
CA TYR A 184 1.22 -9.70 -1.36
C TYR A 184 0.81 -10.67 -2.45
N GLY A 185 1.69 -10.93 -3.40
CA GLY A 185 1.40 -11.72 -4.59
C GLY A 185 1.82 -13.20 -4.53
N GLY A 186 2.44 -13.67 -3.42
CA GLY A 186 2.99 -15.02 -3.33
C GLY A 186 4.24 -15.21 -4.18
N ILE A 187 4.57 -16.47 -4.48
CA ILE A 187 5.81 -16.85 -5.20
C ILE A 187 5.82 -16.30 -6.64
N GLU A 188 4.68 -16.30 -7.32
CA GLU A 188 4.58 -15.82 -8.70
C GLU A 188 4.87 -14.32 -8.84
N ALA A 189 4.80 -13.55 -7.76
CA ALA A 189 5.13 -12.13 -7.76
C ALA A 189 6.63 -11.86 -7.51
N GLU A 190 7.39 -12.84 -7.03
CA GLU A 190 8.80 -12.65 -6.71
C GLU A 190 9.62 -12.31 -7.96
N HIS A 191 10.58 -11.40 -7.81
CA HIS A 191 11.50 -11.05 -8.87
C HIS A 191 12.95 -11.12 -8.38
N PRO A 192 13.91 -11.69 -9.14
CA PRO A 192 15.29 -11.88 -8.71
C PRO A 192 15.97 -10.61 -8.20
N ASN A 193 15.79 -9.48 -8.90
CA ASN A 193 16.41 -8.21 -8.51
C ASN A 193 15.84 -7.67 -7.19
N THR A 194 14.51 -7.62 -7.02
CA THR A 194 13.91 -7.16 -5.76
C THR A 194 14.24 -8.09 -4.60
N THR A 195 14.24 -9.41 -4.82
CA THR A 195 14.65 -10.41 -3.82
C THR A 195 16.11 -10.22 -3.38
N LYS A 196 17.03 -9.93 -4.32
CA LYS A 196 18.43 -9.60 -4.02
C LYS A 196 18.52 -8.38 -3.11
N LEU A 197 17.72 -7.33 -3.37
CA LEU A 197 17.79 -6.07 -2.63
C LEU A 197 17.07 -6.14 -1.27
N VAL A 198 16.02 -6.95 -1.13
CA VAL A 198 15.45 -7.31 0.17
C VAL A 198 16.51 -8.01 1.03
N LYS A 199 17.22 -9.00 0.47
CA LYS A 199 18.33 -9.70 1.16
C LYS A 199 19.48 -8.74 1.54
N ALA A 200 19.81 -7.76 0.69
CA ALA A 200 20.86 -6.78 0.95
C ALA A 200 20.51 -5.80 2.08
N THR A 201 19.23 -5.69 2.45
CA THR A 201 18.73 -4.86 3.57
C THR A 201 18.11 -5.71 4.69
N ARG A 202 18.47 -7.02 4.75
CA ARG A 202 17.90 -7.93 5.74
C ARG A 202 17.99 -7.37 7.15
N GLY A 203 16.91 -7.50 7.93
CA GLY A 203 16.81 -7.04 9.30
C GLY A 203 16.73 -5.53 9.49
N VAL A 204 17.21 -4.74 8.51
CA VAL A 204 17.20 -3.27 8.63
C VAL A 204 15.78 -2.77 8.72
N THR A 205 15.47 -2.09 9.82
CA THR A 205 14.16 -1.61 10.21
C THR A 205 14.22 -0.12 10.55
N ALA A 206 13.24 0.63 10.10
CA ALA A 206 13.05 2.03 10.51
C ALA A 206 12.28 2.04 11.84
N VAL A 207 12.87 2.71 12.84
CA VAL A 207 12.34 2.78 14.20
C VAL A 207 12.20 4.23 14.67
N TYR A 208 11.23 4.46 15.53
CA TYR A 208 11.03 5.72 16.26
C TYR A 208 10.69 5.37 17.72
N ASP A 209 11.38 6.03 18.66
CA ASP A 209 11.28 5.71 20.10
C ASP A 209 11.46 4.21 20.41
N GLY A 210 12.39 3.54 19.70
CA GLY A 210 12.72 2.12 19.93
C GLY A 210 11.78 1.11 19.27
N GLU A 211 10.66 1.54 18.67
CA GLU A 211 9.66 0.69 18.05
C GLU A 211 9.67 0.79 16.52
N PRO A 212 9.37 -0.30 15.78
CA PRO A 212 9.18 -0.23 14.34
C PRO A 212 8.11 0.81 14.00
N ILE A 213 8.37 1.65 13.00
CA ILE A 213 7.39 2.64 12.55
C ILE A 213 6.29 2.00 11.69
N GLN A 214 5.09 2.57 11.75
CA GLN A 214 4.05 2.31 10.76
C GLN A 214 4.41 3.03 9.46
N ALA A 215 5.36 2.45 8.71
CA ALA A 215 5.99 3.05 7.54
C ALA A 215 5.05 3.06 6.33
N PHE A 216 4.02 3.91 6.37
CA PHE A 216 3.12 4.10 5.23
C PHE A 216 3.87 4.58 4.00
N PHE A 217 3.44 4.09 2.84
CA PHE A 217 3.96 4.50 1.53
C PHE A 217 2.82 4.59 0.50
N HIS A 218 3.07 5.28 -0.59
CA HIS A 218 2.11 5.49 -1.66
C HIS A 218 2.85 5.67 -3.00
N SER A 219 2.13 5.54 -4.11
CA SER A 219 2.75 5.61 -5.44
C SER A 219 3.37 6.98 -5.74
N THR A 220 2.56 8.03 -5.69
CA THR A 220 2.93 9.37 -6.19
C THR A 220 2.33 10.45 -5.31
N SER A 221 3.13 11.39 -4.83
CA SER A 221 2.67 12.48 -3.96
C SER A 221 2.02 13.63 -4.74
N GLY A 222 2.49 13.89 -5.96
CA GLY A 222 2.16 15.08 -6.75
C GLY A 222 3.02 16.30 -6.39
N GLY A 223 4.27 16.07 -5.92
CA GLY A 223 5.26 17.10 -5.59
C GLY A 223 5.40 17.45 -4.11
N TYR A 224 4.46 16.98 -3.25
CA TYR A 224 4.53 17.18 -1.80
C TYR A 224 3.76 16.08 -1.06
N THR A 225 4.37 15.44 -0.08
CA THR A 225 3.67 14.46 0.77
C THR A 225 2.77 15.16 1.78
N GLU A 226 1.86 14.44 2.42
CA GLU A 226 0.94 14.99 3.41
C GLU A 226 1.26 14.47 4.82
N ALA A 227 1.00 15.28 5.83
CA ALA A 227 1.10 14.88 7.22
C ALA A 227 -0.08 13.96 7.61
N ALA A 228 0.19 12.94 8.43
CA ALA A 228 -0.81 11.95 8.86
C ALA A 228 -2.03 12.60 9.53
N VAL A 229 -1.83 13.66 10.30
CA VAL A 229 -2.91 14.40 10.98
C VAL A 229 -3.94 14.98 10.00
N ASN A 230 -3.52 15.40 8.81
CA ASN A 230 -4.41 15.95 7.80
C ASN A 230 -5.21 14.89 7.05
N VAL A 231 -4.75 13.63 7.05
CA VAL A 231 -5.40 12.52 6.32
C VAL A 231 -6.25 11.68 7.26
N TRP A 232 -5.73 11.37 8.46
CA TRP A 232 -6.36 10.43 9.41
C TRP A 232 -6.73 11.06 10.75
N GLY A 233 -6.43 12.35 10.97
CA GLY A 233 -6.72 13.04 12.22
C GLY A 233 -5.80 12.69 13.39
N LYS A 234 -4.80 11.80 13.18
CA LYS A 234 -3.82 11.38 14.19
C LYS A 234 -2.46 12.00 13.87
N ASP A 235 -1.90 12.76 14.82
CA ASP A 235 -0.53 13.23 14.69
C ASP A 235 0.44 12.08 14.95
N ILE A 236 1.27 11.81 13.94
CA ILE A 236 2.31 10.79 14.00
C ILE A 236 3.63 11.51 13.72
N PRO A 237 4.52 11.63 14.73
CA PRO A 237 5.70 12.54 14.67
C PRO A 237 6.58 12.31 13.45
N TYR A 238 6.76 11.07 13.02
CA TYR A 238 7.60 10.71 11.87
C TYR A 238 6.89 10.79 10.51
N LEU A 239 5.56 11.03 10.46
CA LEU A 239 4.75 11.13 9.22
C LEU A 239 4.33 12.58 8.95
N GLN A 240 5.32 13.42 8.70
CA GLN A 240 5.15 14.83 8.39
C GLN A 240 5.19 15.08 6.87
N ALA A 241 4.61 16.20 6.45
CA ALA A 241 4.63 16.62 5.05
C ALA A 241 6.04 17.03 4.62
N VAL A 242 6.52 16.51 3.48
CA VAL A 242 7.83 16.86 2.91
C VAL A 242 7.71 17.15 1.40
N LYS A 243 8.62 17.97 0.89
CA LYS A 243 8.74 18.20 -0.56
C LYS A 243 9.16 16.89 -1.24
N ASP A 244 8.65 16.69 -2.45
CA ASP A 244 8.90 15.47 -3.21
C ASP A 244 9.28 15.77 -4.66
N ASP A 245 10.01 14.87 -5.31
CA ASP A 245 10.38 14.96 -6.73
C ASP A 245 9.96 13.71 -7.49
N ASP A 246 8.64 13.60 -7.67
CA ASP A 246 7.98 12.48 -8.32
C ASP A 246 7.39 12.85 -9.71
N LYS A 247 7.95 13.88 -10.37
CA LYS A 247 7.46 14.41 -11.64
C LYS A 247 7.48 13.41 -12.79
N ASP A 248 8.38 12.43 -12.74
CA ASP A 248 8.48 11.38 -13.75
C ASP A 248 7.34 10.35 -13.66
N SER A 249 6.51 10.43 -12.61
CA SER A 249 5.37 9.52 -12.46
C SER A 249 4.32 9.77 -13.54
N PRO A 250 3.77 8.73 -14.18
CA PRO A 250 2.63 8.86 -15.08
C PRO A 250 1.36 9.37 -14.36
N ASN A 251 1.34 9.26 -13.02
CA ASN A 251 0.26 9.73 -12.18
C ASN A 251 0.56 11.07 -11.49
N TYR A 252 1.60 11.79 -11.93
CA TYR A 252 1.95 13.09 -11.37
C TYR A 252 0.82 14.10 -11.53
N SER A 253 0.13 14.07 -12.66
CA SER A 253 -1.07 14.86 -12.92
C SER A 253 -2.17 14.00 -13.56
N TRP A 254 -3.43 14.33 -13.26
CA TRP A 254 -4.58 13.62 -13.79
C TRP A 254 -5.81 14.55 -13.84
N THR A 255 -6.75 14.24 -14.75
CA THR A 255 -8.07 14.90 -14.80
C THR A 255 -9.16 13.84 -14.87
N LYS A 256 -10.24 14.06 -14.11
CA LYS A 256 -11.49 13.30 -14.22
C LYS A 256 -12.66 14.25 -14.30
N SER A 257 -13.63 13.93 -15.15
CA SER A 257 -14.85 14.73 -15.30
C SER A 257 -16.09 13.88 -15.07
N PHE A 258 -17.13 14.53 -14.55
CA PHE A 258 -18.41 13.92 -14.27
C PHE A 258 -19.53 14.91 -14.68
N THR A 259 -20.59 14.40 -15.27
CA THR A 259 -21.81 15.21 -15.41
C THR A 259 -22.45 15.42 -14.03
N GLU A 260 -23.27 16.47 -13.91
CA GLU A 260 -24.07 16.73 -12.71
C GLU A 260 -24.82 15.47 -12.24
N ALA A 261 -25.55 14.83 -13.16
CA ALA A 261 -26.30 13.60 -12.86
C ALA A 261 -25.42 12.41 -12.41
N GLN A 262 -24.17 12.31 -12.89
CA GLN A 262 -23.24 11.29 -12.42
C GLN A 262 -22.81 11.55 -10.97
N VAL A 263 -22.51 12.79 -10.62
CA VAL A 263 -22.15 13.16 -9.23
C VAL A 263 -23.33 12.90 -8.30
N GLU A 264 -24.55 13.36 -8.65
CA GLU A 264 -25.78 13.14 -7.88
C GLU A 264 -26.03 11.65 -7.62
N ARG A 265 -25.96 10.84 -8.68
CA ARG A 265 -26.16 9.39 -8.61
C ARG A 265 -25.14 8.73 -7.69
N THR A 266 -23.87 9.09 -7.84
CA THR A 266 -22.77 8.53 -7.03
C THR A 266 -22.93 8.89 -5.57
N LEU A 267 -23.26 10.13 -5.26
CA LEU A 267 -23.52 10.57 -3.89
C LEU A 267 -24.73 9.82 -3.30
N LYS A 268 -25.83 9.70 -4.05
CA LYS A 268 -27.02 8.97 -3.60
C LYS A 268 -26.75 7.49 -3.34
N GLN A 269 -25.99 6.82 -4.20
CA GLN A 269 -25.56 5.44 -3.98
C GLN A 269 -24.68 5.28 -2.74
N GLY A 270 -23.89 6.29 -2.41
CA GLY A 270 -23.12 6.37 -1.17
C GLY A 270 -23.93 6.76 0.09
N GLY A 271 -25.26 6.92 -0.03
CA GLY A 271 -26.14 7.29 1.09
C GLY A 271 -26.31 8.80 1.29
N TYR A 272 -25.82 9.62 0.37
CA TYR A 272 -25.85 11.08 0.44
C TYR A 272 -26.83 11.67 -0.60
N ASP A 273 -28.15 11.63 -0.32
CA ASP A 273 -29.14 12.23 -1.20
C ASP A 273 -29.18 13.75 -0.98
N ILE A 274 -28.59 14.51 -1.92
CA ILE A 274 -28.52 15.98 -1.92
C ILE A 274 -29.66 16.63 -2.77
N GLY A 275 -30.44 15.84 -3.47
CA GLY A 275 -31.33 16.33 -4.54
C GLY A 275 -30.52 16.71 -5.78
N LYS A 276 -30.80 17.87 -6.38
CA LYS A 276 -30.04 18.43 -7.50
C LYS A 276 -28.75 19.07 -7.01
N LEU A 277 -27.62 18.80 -7.68
CA LEU A 277 -26.35 19.43 -7.39
C LEU A 277 -26.37 20.89 -7.87
N GLN A 278 -26.26 21.84 -6.97
CA GLN A 278 -26.26 23.28 -7.26
C GLN A 278 -24.85 23.88 -7.34
N GLY A 279 -23.88 23.25 -6.68
CA GLY A 279 -22.52 23.73 -6.67
C GLY A 279 -21.61 22.94 -5.72
N ILE A 280 -20.36 23.34 -5.68
CA ILE A 280 -19.32 22.72 -4.85
C ILE A 280 -18.53 23.81 -4.12
N ARG A 281 -18.39 23.67 -2.81
CA ARG A 281 -17.55 24.54 -1.99
C ARG A 281 -16.24 23.82 -1.63
N LEU A 282 -15.11 24.43 -1.99
CA LEU A 282 -13.77 23.97 -1.68
C LEU A 282 -12.78 25.13 -1.76
N LEU A 283 -11.95 25.32 -0.75
CA LEU A 283 -10.88 26.30 -0.79
C LEU A 283 -9.98 26.06 -2.02
N PRO A 284 -9.63 27.13 -2.81
CA PRO A 284 -8.76 26.97 -3.97
C PRO A 284 -7.40 26.31 -3.62
N LEU A 285 -6.90 25.50 -4.53
CA LEU A 285 -5.59 24.89 -4.39
C LEU A 285 -4.49 25.97 -4.50
N GLY A 286 -3.66 26.05 -3.47
CA GLY A 286 -2.49 26.92 -3.43
C GLY A 286 -1.19 26.16 -3.66
N LYS A 287 -0.08 26.89 -3.66
CA LYS A 287 1.27 26.31 -3.71
C LYS A 287 1.61 25.63 -2.39
N ALA A 288 2.08 24.40 -2.43
CA ALA A 288 2.58 23.71 -1.24
C ALA A 288 3.97 24.28 -0.80
N PRO A 289 4.27 24.34 0.51
CA PRO A 289 3.39 23.98 1.62
C PRO A 289 2.30 25.03 1.83
N MET A 290 1.04 24.58 1.90
CA MET A 290 -0.07 25.48 2.20
C MET A 290 -0.13 25.82 3.69
N LYS A 291 -0.57 27.04 3.99
CA LYS A 291 -0.91 27.42 5.37
C LYS A 291 -2.09 26.56 5.87
N TRP A 292 -2.20 26.44 7.19
CA TRP A 292 -3.30 25.72 7.81
C TRP A 292 -4.67 26.17 7.27
N SER A 293 -5.53 25.22 6.98
CA SER A 293 -6.88 25.47 6.52
C SER A 293 -7.81 24.34 6.98
N SER A 294 -9.11 24.60 7.07
CA SER A 294 -10.10 23.60 7.40
C SER A 294 -10.30 22.57 6.28
N ASP A 295 -10.09 22.99 5.04
CA ASP A 295 -10.48 22.24 3.85
C ASP A 295 -9.30 21.51 3.19
N ARG A 296 -8.08 22.04 3.38
CA ARG A 296 -6.86 21.48 2.77
C ARG A 296 -5.76 21.24 3.78
N GLY A 297 -4.96 20.21 3.51
CA GLY A 297 -3.72 19.90 4.23
C GLY A 297 -2.53 20.68 3.68
N THR A 298 -1.35 20.42 4.24
CA THR A 298 -0.09 21.09 3.92
C THR A 298 0.32 20.91 2.45
N SER A 299 0.08 19.74 1.87
CA SER A 299 0.34 19.47 0.45
C SER A 299 -0.70 20.08 -0.50
N GLY A 300 -1.79 20.62 0.03
CA GLY A 300 -2.96 21.05 -0.73
C GLY A 300 -4.03 19.96 -0.90
N ARG A 301 -3.80 18.77 -0.36
CA ARG A 301 -4.79 17.67 -0.39
C ARG A 301 -6.07 18.09 0.34
N VAL A 302 -7.19 17.69 -0.24
CA VAL A 302 -8.52 17.98 0.30
C VAL A 302 -8.73 17.18 1.59
N LYS A 303 -8.98 17.89 2.69
CA LYS A 303 -9.42 17.33 3.97
C LYS A 303 -10.94 17.14 3.97
N ARG A 304 -11.66 18.15 3.49
CA ARG A 304 -13.12 18.13 3.32
C ARG A 304 -13.56 19.07 2.22
N MET A 305 -14.69 18.77 1.61
CA MET A 305 -15.39 19.64 0.66
C MET A 305 -16.89 19.47 0.80
N THR A 306 -17.66 20.49 0.37
CA THR A 306 -19.12 20.50 0.50
C THR A 306 -19.77 20.48 -0.88
N PHE A 307 -20.67 19.53 -1.10
CA PHE A 307 -21.60 19.50 -2.22
C PHE A 307 -22.87 20.27 -1.81
N LYS A 308 -23.18 21.32 -2.55
CA LYS A 308 -24.38 22.14 -2.36
C LYS A 308 -25.54 21.47 -3.12
N GLY A 309 -26.59 21.12 -2.44
CA GLY A 309 -27.74 20.44 -3.03
C GLY A 309 -29.04 21.18 -2.86
N SER A 310 -30.03 20.93 -3.74
CA SER A 310 -31.37 21.52 -3.63
C SER A 310 -32.16 21.04 -2.40
N ARG A 311 -31.79 19.86 -1.88
CA ARG A 311 -32.45 19.24 -0.73
C ARG A 311 -31.67 19.49 0.56
N ARG A 312 -30.36 19.33 0.51
CA ARG A 312 -29.43 19.61 1.61
C ARG A 312 -27.99 19.69 1.11
N ASP A 313 -27.18 20.38 1.88
CA ASP A 313 -25.72 20.36 1.69
C ASP A 313 -25.11 19.12 2.36
N VAL A 314 -24.05 18.58 1.76
CA VAL A 314 -23.30 17.45 2.31
C VAL A 314 -21.82 17.76 2.28
N THR A 315 -21.18 17.72 3.45
CA THR A 315 -19.72 17.85 3.58
C THR A 315 -19.11 16.47 3.75
N LEU A 316 -18.17 16.13 2.87
CA LEU A 316 -17.45 14.86 2.86
C LEU A 316 -15.96 15.10 3.07
N THR A 317 -15.29 14.11 3.68
CA THR A 317 -13.82 14.09 3.74
C THR A 317 -13.24 13.85 2.35
N GLY A 318 -12.01 14.32 2.11
CA GLY A 318 -11.32 14.08 0.85
C GLY A 318 -11.22 12.58 0.50
N SER A 319 -11.02 11.72 1.52
CA SER A 319 -10.98 10.27 1.34
C SER A 319 -12.33 9.69 0.90
N GLN A 320 -13.44 10.18 1.48
CA GLN A 320 -14.79 9.78 1.05
C GLN A 320 -15.05 10.21 -0.40
N VAL A 321 -14.73 11.46 -0.75
CA VAL A 321 -14.86 11.97 -2.13
C VAL A 321 -14.01 11.13 -3.10
N ARG A 322 -12.73 10.87 -2.75
CA ARG A 322 -11.85 10.02 -3.55
C ARG A 322 -12.45 8.64 -3.79
N SER A 323 -12.95 8.00 -2.75
CA SER A 323 -13.53 6.65 -2.84
C SER A 323 -14.81 6.62 -3.66
N LEU A 324 -15.74 7.55 -3.41
CA LEU A 324 -17.02 7.61 -4.10
C LEU A 324 -16.87 7.88 -5.61
N LEU A 325 -16.02 8.85 -5.96
CA LEU A 325 -15.81 9.25 -7.35
C LEU A 325 -14.63 8.50 -8.03
N GLY A 326 -14.01 7.56 -7.35
CA GLY A 326 -12.89 6.78 -7.89
C GLY A 326 -11.68 7.63 -8.28
N LEU A 327 -11.40 8.74 -7.55
CA LEU A 327 -10.29 9.63 -7.88
C LEU A 327 -8.94 9.00 -7.52
N ASN A 328 -7.87 9.42 -8.21
CA ASN A 328 -6.55 8.85 -8.00
C ASN A 328 -5.95 9.23 -6.63
N SER A 329 -6.23 10.44 -6.17
CA SER A 329 -5.75 10.98 -4.89
C SER A 329 -6.74 11.99 -4.31
N THR A 330 -6.40 12.57 -3.16
CA THR A 330 -7.12 13.70 -2.57
C THR A 330 -6.50 15.06 -2.94
N LEU A 331 -5.44 15.09 -3.75
CA LEU A 331 -4.82 16.32 -4.25
C LEU A 331 -5.49 16.73 -5.55
N PHE A 332 -6.45 17.63 -5.49
CA PHE A 332 -7.17 18.14 -6.67
C PHE A 332 -7.75 19.53 -6.47
N GLU A 333 -7.99 20.21 -7.56
CA GLU A 333 -8.85 21.38 -7.69
C GLU A 333 -10.15 20.95 -8.38
N VAL A 334 -11.22 21.71 -8.18
CA VAL A 334 -12.52 21.48 -8.83
C VAL A 334 -12.87 22.68 -9.69
N THR A 335 -13.30 22.43 -10.94
CA THR A 335 -13.88 23.42 -11.82
C THR A 335 -15.19 22.92 -12.41
N ILE A 336 -16.10 23.82 -12.79
CA ILE A 336 -17.34 23.49 -13.46
C ILE A 336 -17.35 24.25 -14.80
N GLY A 337 -17.73 23.56 -15.88
CA GLY A 337 -17.77 24.14 -17.22
C GLY A 337 -18.17 23.14 -18.28
N THR A 338 -18.27 23.57 -19.53
CA THR A 338 -18.62 22.70 -20.69
C THR A 338 -17.45 21.98 -21.28
N ASP A 339 -16.26 22.58 -21.22
CA ASP A 339 -15.02 22.08 -21.80
C ASP A 339 -13.91 21.98 -20.77
N GLU A 340 -12.73 21.49 -21.19
CA GLU A 340 -11.55 21.41 -20.37
C GLU A 340 -11.17 22.76 -19.73
N PRO A 341 -10.44 22.75 -18.60
CA PRO A 341 -10.15 23.95 -17.81
C PRO A 341 -9.45 25.04 -18.62
N ASP A 342 -9.63 26.31 -18.22
CA ASP A 342 -9.17 27.55 -18.84
C ASP A 342 -7.71 27.61 -19.29
N SER A 343 -6.90 26.71 -18.81
CA SER A 343 -5.51 26.56 -19.16
C SER A 343 -5.08 25.11 -19.05
N ILE A 344 -4.26 24.67 -19.96
CA ILE A 344 -3.56 23.40 -19.86
C ILE A 344 -2.20 23.69 -19.23
N ASP A 345 -1.85 23.06 -18.12
CA ASP A 345 -0.47 23.03 -17.63
C ASP A 345 0.34 22.10 -18.54
N VAL A 346 1.03 22.68 -19.52
CA VAL A 346 1.89 21.93 -20.42
C VAL A 346 3.28 21.79 -19.80
N SER A 347 3.68 20.55 -19.57
CA SER A 347 5.06 20.25 -19.21
C SER A 347 5.95 20.41 -20.45
N ILE A 348 6.95 21.29 -20.35
CA ILE A 348 7.95 21.49 -21.39
C ILE A 348 9.05 20.44 -21.17
N LYS A 349 9.21 19.54 -22.13
CA LYS A 349 10.28 18.53 -22.09
C LYS A 349 11.41 18.91 -23.03
N ASN A 350 12.67 18.65 -22.63
CA ASN A 350 13.81 18.75 -23.53
C ASN A 350 13.86 17.59 -24.54
N ALA A 351 14.82 17.61 -25.45
CA ALA A 351 15.00 16.57 -26.48
C ALA A 351 15.22 15.14 -25.89
N TYR A 352 15.55 15.02 -24.60
CA TYR A 352 15.73 13.75 -23.90
C TYR A 352 14.50 13.32 -23.10
N GLY A 353 13.36 14.06 -23.24
CA GLY A 353 12.11 13.73 -22.55
C GLY A 353 12.02 14.22 -21.11
N TYR A 354 13.00 14.96 -20.59
CA TYR A 354 12.97 15.50 -19.22
C TYR A 354 12.17 16.80 -19.17
N GLU A 355 11.31 16.95 -18.16
CA GLU A 355 10.59 18.19 -17.92
C GLU A 355 11.56 19.30 -17.49
N VAL A 356 11.67 20.35 -18.29
CA VAL A 356 12.50 21.54 -18.04
C VAL A 356 11.68 22.74 -17.59
N GLY A 357 10.35 22.64 -17.62
CA GLY A 357 9.46 23.71 -17.16
C GLY A 357 7.99 23.36 -17.37
N ARG A 358 7.12 24.22 -16.84
CA ARG A 358 5.67 24.18 -17.09
C ARG A 358 5.22 25.54 -17.60
N LYS A 359 4.37 25.54 -18.60
CA LYS A 359 3.72 26.73 -19.10
C LYS A 359 2.21 26.53 -19.06
N LYS A 360 1.51 27.43 -18.39
CA LYS A 360 0.05 27.53 -18.53
C LYS A 360 -0.25 28.10 -19.90
N ILE A 361 -0.83 27.28 -20.76
CA ILE A 361 -1.33 27.73 -22.06
C ILE A 361 -2.81 28.02 -21.86
N PRO A 362 -3.24 29.31 -21.96
CA PRO A 362 -4.65 29.62 -21.88
C PRO A 362 -5.35 29.03 -23.13
N ILE A 363 -6.49 28.37 -22.90
CA ILE A 363 -7.39 27.94 -23.97
C ILE A 363 -8.09 29.19 -24.52
N ASP A 364 -8.18 29.33 -25.84
CA ASP A 364 -8.74 30.52 -26.49
C ASP A 364 -10.16 30.82 -25.96
N LYS A 365 -10.35 32.07 -25.48
CA LYS A 365 -11.60 32.54 -24.83
C LYS A 365 -12.80 32.58 -25.80
N LYS A 366 -12.60 32.49 -27.11
CA LYS A 366 -13.71 32.56 -28.08
C LYS A 366 -14.63 31.34 -28.08
N THR A 367 -14.23 30.21 -27.50
CA THR A 367 -15.04 28.98 -27.38
C THR A 367 -15.76 28.84 -26.07
N ARG A 368 -15.69 29.82 -25.17
CA ARG A 368 -16.16 29.74 -23.79
C ARG A 368 -17.61 30.23 -23.59
N GLN A 369 -18.56 29.58 -24.22
CA GLN A 369 -19.95 29.68 -23.74
C GLN A 369 -20.16 28.63 -22.65
N GLY A 370 -20.40 29.07 -21.40
CA GLY A 370 -20.92 28.20 -20.34
C GLY A 370 -19.92 27.73 -19.29
N MET A 371 -19.05 28.63 -18.82
CA MET A 371 -18.27 28.32 -17.61
C MET A 371 -19.08 28.63 -16.36
N GLY A 372 -19.11 27.68 -15.44
CA GLY A 372 -19.67 27.87 -14.09
C GLY A 372 -19.01 29.06 -13.37
N THR A 373 -19.79 29.75 -12.57
CA THR A 373 -19.35 30.94 -11.82
C THR A 373 -18.53 30.50 -10.59
N LYS A 374 -17.32 31.04 -10.44
CA LYS A 374 -16.49 30.88 -9.24
C LYS A 374 -16.59 32.13 -8.38
N VAL A 375 -17.12 31.97 -7.15
CA VAL A 375 -17.19 33.05 -6.15
C VAL A 375 -16.41 32.58 -4.90
N GLY A 376 -15.18 33.07 -4.74
CA GLY A 376 -14.31 32.65 -3.63
C GLY A 376 -14.02 31.14 -3.67
N ASP A 377 -14.51 30.42 -2.66
CA ASP A 377 -14.41 28.97 -2.49
C ASP A 377 -15.58 28.18 -3.11
N LEU A 378 -16.61 28.87 -3.64
CA LEU A 378 -17.81 28.27 -4.20
C LEU A 378 -17.74 28.23 -5.73
N ARG A 379 -18.08 27.08 -6.33
CA ARG A 379 -18.24 26.87 -7.76
C ARG A 379 -19.68 26.50 -8.01
N LEU A 380 -20.32 27.26 -8.93
CA LEU A 380 -21.73 27.12 -9.28
C LEU A 380 -21.85 26.72 -10.74
N PHE A 381 -22.88 25.97 -11.07
CA PHE A 381 -23.28 25.73 -12.46
C PHE A 381 -23.85 27.02 -13.07
N ALA A 382 -23.53 27.27 -14.32
CA ALA A 382 -24.12 28.39 -15.08
C ALA A 382 -25.50 28.03 -15.65
N GLY A 383 -25.89 26.77 -15.57
CA GLY A 383 -27.16 26.25 -16.11
C GLY A 383 -27.14 26.07 -17.63
N VAL A 384 -25.96 26.00 -18.25
CA VAL A 384 -25.81 25.73 -19.67
C VAL A 384 -25.73 24.23 -19.96
N LYS A 385 -26.10 23.87 -21.20
CA LYS A 385 -26.07 22.48 -21.65
C LYS A 385 -24.65 21.90 -21.57
N ASP A 386 -24.53 20.63 -21.19
CA ASP A 386 -23.30 19.83 -21.16
C ASP A 386 -22.25 20.27 -20.12
N GLU A 387 -22.62 21.06 -19.10
CA GLU A 387 -21.73 21.37 -18.00
C GLU A 387 -21.30 20.08 -17.25
N LYS A 388 -20.04 20.05 -16.88
CA LYS A 388 -19.39 18.96 -16.12
C LYS A 388 -18.62 19.52 -14.93
N VAL A 389 -18.45 18.68 -13.93
CA VAL A 389 -17.51 18.89 -12.84
C VAL A 389 -16.19 18.25 -13.23
N PHE A 390 -15.13 19.03 -13.29
CA PHE A 390 -13.76 18.56 -13.53
C PHE A 390 -12.98 18.54 -12.23
N PHE A 391 -12.38 17.40 -11.93
CA PHE A 391 -11.38 17.21 -10.88
C PHE A 391 -10.02 17.17 -11.53
N VAL A 392 -9.24 18.23 -11.35
CA VAL A 392 -7.88 18.35 -11.87
C VAL A 392 -6.92 18.16 -10.73
N GLY A 393 -6.14 17.11 -10.75
CA GLY A 393 -5.35 16.71 -9.60
C GLY A 393 -3.98 16.16 -9.90
N GLY A 394 -3.27 15.78 -8.86
CA GLY A 394 -1.95 15.18 -8.91
C GLY A 394 -1.78 14.03 -7.92
N GLY A 395 -0.85 13.14 -8.23
CA GLY A 395 -0.49 12.04 -7.36
C GLY A 395 -1.46 10.84 -7.40
N TRP A 396 -1.01 9.75 -6.77
CA TRP A 396 -1.77 8.50 -6.64
C TRP A 396 -1.58 7.93 -5.22
N GLY A 397 -2.68 7.74 -4.50
CA GLY A 397 -2.69 7.25 -3.13
C GLY A 397 -2.97 8.33 -2.08
N HIS A 398 -2.77 7.98 -0.81
CA HIS A 398 -3.08 8.84 0.33
C HIS A 398 -2.10 10.00 0.54
N GLY A 399 -0.88 9.89 0.03
CA GLY A 399 0.13 10.96 0.09
C GLY A 399 0.98 10.99 1.37
N VAL A 400 0.82 10.10 2.31
CA VAL A 400 1.54 10.08 3.60
C VAL A 400 2.75 9.16 3.54
N GLY A 401 3.87 9.55 4.14
CA GLY A 401 5.10 8.77 4.21
C GLY A 401 5.83 8.67 2.86
N LEU A 402 6.45 7.53 2.56
CA LEU A 402 7.31 7.36 1.39
C LEU A 402 6.52 7.40 0.08
N SER A 403 6.90 8.30 -0.82
CA SER A 403 6.48 8.32 -2.21
C SER A 403 7.39 7.40 -3.03
N GLN A 404 6.83 6.39 -3.67
CA GLN A 404 7.61 5.41 -4.44
C GLN A 404 8.32 6.06 -5.63
N TRP A 405 7.60 6.91 -6.39
CA TRP A 405 8.20 7.65 -7.50
C TRP A 405 9.16 8.74 -7.04
N GLY A 406 8.93 9.36 -5.89
CA GLY A 406 9.86 10.29 -5.29
C GLY A 406 11.14 9.62 -4.79
N ALA A 407 11.04 8.45 -4.17
CA ALA A 407 12.19 7.62 -3.81
C ALA A 407 13.03 7.25 -5.05
N ARG A 408 12.36 6.93 -6.17
CA ARG A 408 13.02 6.73 -7.46
C ARG A 408 13.72 8.00 -7.95
N GLY A 409 13.04 9.15 -7.89
CA GLY A 409 13.61 10.46 -8.27
C GLY A 409 14.88 10.76 -7.48
N MET A 410 14.82 10.65 -6.16
CA MET A 410 16.00 10.82 -5.28
C MET A 410 17.14 9.85 -5.62
N ALA A 411 16.83 8.58 -5.90
CA ALA A 411 17.84 7.57 -6.22
C ALA A 411 18.52 7.81 -7.60
N LEU A 412 17.90 8.56 -8.49
CA LEU A 412 18.45 8.95 -9.79
C LEU A 412 19.34 10.19 -9.75
N GLU A 413 19.32 10.97 -8.66
CA GLU A 413 20.18 12.13 -8.49
C GLU A 413 21.67 11.77 -8.59
N LYS A 414 22.48 12.70 -9.15
CA LYS A 414 23.94 12.51 -9.24
C LYS A 414 24.59 12.30 -7.89
N SER A 415 24.06 12.91 -6.84
CA SER A 415 24.49 12.77 -5.45
C SER A 415 24.28 11.35 -4.90
N ALA A 416 23.19 10.70 -5.28
CA ALA A 416 22.85 9.34 -4.87
C ALA A 416 23.84 8.31 -5.39
N ARG A 417 24.28 8.45 -6.65
CA ARG A 417 25.22 7.50 -7.31
C ARG A 417 26.60 7.42 -6.64
N ARG A 418 26.96 8.40 -5.83
CA ARG A 418 28.27 8.50 -5.14
C ARG A 418 28.20 8.09 -3.66
N LYS A 419 27.02 7.85 -3.11
CA LYS A 419 26.82 7.53 -1.68
C LYS A 419 26.45 6.06 -1.52
N LYS A 420 27.23 5.33 -0.74
CA LYS A 420 26.87 4.00 -0.27
C LYS A 420 25.61 4.12 0.62
N ASP A 421 24.71 3.14 0.50
CA ASP A 421 23.49 3.05 1.33
C ASP A 421 22.60 4.31 1.27
N TYR A 422 22.46 4.92 0.09
CA TYR A 422 21.66 6.14 -0.09
C TYR A 422 20.18 5.94 0.27
N TYR A 423 19.69 4.70 0.26
CA TYR A 423 18.34 4.35 0.74
C TYR A 423 18.08 4.84 2.17
N LYS A 424 19.10 4.93 3.02
CA LYS A 424 19.01 5.48 4.38
C LYS A 424 18.66 6.98 4.36
N THR A 425 19.20 7.72 3.37
CA THR A 425 18.87 9.14 3.15
C THR A 425 17.43 9.28 2.66
N ILE A 426 17.00 8.42 1.73
CA ILE A 426 15.62 8.39 1.23
C ILE A 426 14.65 8.16 2.39
N LEU A 427 14.88 7.16 3.23
CA LEU A 427 14.01 6.85 4.37
C LEU A 427 13.90 8.03 5.36
N ARG A 428 15.04 8.65 5.72
CA ARG A 428 15.06 9.80 6.64
C ARG A 428 14.42 11.06 6.05
N HIS A 429 14.33 11.17 4.72
CA HIS A 429 13.61 12.24 4.06
C HIS A 429 12.09 12.12 4.29
N TYR A 430 11.53 10.92 4.13
CA TYR A 430 10.09 10.69 4.24
C TYR A 430 9.59 10.43 5.67
N TYR A 431 10.46 9.87 6.52
CA TYR A 431 10.13 9.58 7.92
C TYR A 431 11.07 10.36 8.82
N ARG A 432 10.55 11.41 9.43
CA ARG A 432 11.36 12.33 10.24
C ARG A 432 11.73 11.73 11.59
N GLY A 433 12.97 11.97 12.03
CA GLY A 433 13.44 11.57 13.36
C GLY A 433 13.61 10.07 13.57
N ILE A 434 13.57 9.27 12.50
CA ILE A 434 13.78 7.82 12.60
C ILE A 434 15.25 7.45 12.72
N TYR A 435 15.47 6.29 13.33
CA TYR A 435 16.71 5.55 13.29
C TYR A 435 16.56 4.30 12.42
N LEU A 436 17.67 3.77 11.93
CA LEU A 436 17.71 2.52 11.18
C LEU A 436 18.58 1.55 11.95
N GLU A 437 18.01 0.43 12.35
CA GLU A 437 18.69 -0.62 13.10
C GLU A 437 18.42 -2.00 12.49
N GLU A 438 19.33 -2.93 12.73
CA GLU A 438 19.18 -4.34 12.36
C GLU A 438 18.53 -5.08 13.53
N ARG A 439 17.34 -5.67 13.33
CA ARG A 439 16.53 -6.28 14.41
C ARG A 439 16.67 -7.81 14.49
N TYR A 440 17.24 -8.46 13.47
CA TYR A 440 17.47 -9.93 13.48
C TYR A 440 18.51 -10.37 12.44
#